data_0c2e1fbb6f40d6bba072c25455f262c6
#
_entry.id   0c2e1fbb6f40d6bba072c25455f262c6
#
_cell.length_a   1.000
_cell.length_b   1.000
_cell.length_c   1.000
_cell.angle_alpha   90.00
_cell.angle_beta   90.00
_cell.angle_gamma   90.00
#
_symmetry.space_group_name_H-M   'P 1'
#
loop_
_entity.id
_entity.type
_entity.pdbx_description
1 polymer ?
#
loop_
_entity_poly.entity_id
_entity_poly.type
_entity_poly.pdbx_seq_one_letter_code
_entity_poly.pdbx_strand_id
1 'polypeptide(L)'
;MITIMFTGYSVSDEYIQNTRDDVDDVFLQYYPDVDIETLINKEEEEFEFIYKGEWSSPEDIDEDVIRDICQSNELYCHILIDNKINKSYYYDEDDEFVYK
;
A
#
# COMPACT_ATOMS: atom_id res chain seq x y z
N MET A 1 16.69 -3.72 0.61
CA MET A 1 15.72 -2.61 0.59
C MET A 1 14.31 -3.14 0.75
N ILE A 2 13.51 -2.48 1.54
CA ILE A 2 12.13 -2.86 1.76
C ILE A 2 11.22 -1.94 0.97
N THR A 3 10.26 -2.52 0.27
CA THR A 3 9.28 -1.81 -0.54
C THR A 3 7.88 -2.18 -0.07
N ILE A 4 7.03 -1.18 0.14
CA ILE A 4 5.62 -1.39 0.48
C ILE A 4 4.81 -0.97 -0.74
N MET A 5 3.97 -1.88 -1.24
CA MET A 5 3.18 -1.65 -2.44
C MET A 5 1.71 -1.85 -2.14
N PHE A 6 0.92 -0.79 -2.30
CA PHE A 6 -0.52 -0.85 -2.19
C PHE A 6 -1.12 -0.97 -3.59
N THR A 7 -2.01 -1.92 -3.79
CA THR A 7 -2.64 -2.18 -5.08
C THR A 7 -4.15 -2.00 -4.97
N GLY A 8 -4.73 -1.28 -5.91
CA GLY A 8 -6.17 -1.11 -6.01
C GLY A 8 -6.62 -1.20 -7.45
N TYR A 9 -7.93 -1.17 -7.68
CA TYR A 9 -8.53 -1.35 -9.00
C TYR A 9 -9.49 -0.21 -9.30
N SER A 10 -9.14 0.61 -10.26
CA SER A 10 -9.98 1.69 -10.78
C SER A 10 -9.37 2.28 -12.04
N VAL A 11 -10.21 2.87 -12.89
CA VAL A 11 -9.78 3.67 -14.06
C VAL A 11 -10.05 5.16 -13.85
N SER A 12 -10.68 5.53 -12.74
CA SER A 12 -11.00 6.93 -12.43
C SER A 12 -9.78 7.64 -11.87
N ASP A 13 -9.27 8.63 -12.59
CA ASP A 13 -8.12 9.43 -12.15
C ASP A 13 -8.45 10.17 -10.84
N GLU A 14 -9.68 10.64 -10.68
CA GLU A 14 -10.13 11.31 -9.46
C GLU A 14 -10.11 10.36 -8.26
N TYR A 15 -10.64 9.15 -8.44
CA TYR A 15 -10.64 8.14 -7.38
C TYR A 15 -9.21 7.77 -6.97
N ILE A 16 -8.34 7.55 -7.95
CA ILE A 16 -6.94 7.18 -7.70
C ILE A 16 -6.23 8.30 -6.95
N GLN A 17 -6.43 9.55 -7.36
CA GLN A 17 -5.79 10.69 -6.70
C GLN A 17 -6.29 10.86 -5.27
N ASN A 18 -7.59 10.76 -5.05
CA ASN A 18 -8.18 10.87 -3.71
C ASN A 18 -7.68 9.77 -2.79
N THR A 19 -7.61 8.55 -3.31
CA THR A 19 -7.09 7.40 -2.55
C THR A 19 -5.63 7.60 -2.20
N ARG A 20 -4.82 8.08 -3.15
CA ARG A 20 -3.41 8.39 -2.90
C ARG A 20 -3.25 9.43 -1.81
N ASP A 21 -4.03 10.51 -1.85
CA ASP A 21 -3.96 11.56 -0.85
C ASP A 21 -4.26 11.01 0.54
N ASP A 22 -5.27 10.16 0.67
CA ASP A 22 -5.61 9.52 1.95
C ASP A 22 -4.50 8.59 2.45
N VAL A 23 -3.93 7.79 1.56
CA VAL A 23 -2.83 6.88 1.91
C VAL A 23 -1.60 7.68 2.33
N ASP A 24 -1.24 8.71 1.56
CA ASP A 24 -0.08 9.56 1.87
C ASP A 24 -0.26 10.25 3.23
N ASP A 25 -1.44 10.78 3.51
CA ASP A 25 -1.72 11.46 4.79
C ASP A 25 -1.45 10.54 5.99
N VAL A 26 -1.88 9.30 5.91
CA VAL A 26 -1.68 8.34 7.00
C VAL A 26 -0.24 7.84 7.01
N PHE A 27 0.24 7.39 5.86
CA PHE A 27 1.55 6.72 5.76
C PHE A 27 2.70 7.66 6.11
N LEU A 28 2.67 8.89 5.62
CA LEU A 28 3.75 9.85 5.85
C LEU A 28 3.79 10.39 7.28
N GLN A 29 2.72 10.24 8.06
CA GLN A 29 2.76 10.55 9.48
C GLN A 29 3.69 9.61 10.24
N TYR A 30 3.78 8.37 9.80
CA TYR A 30 4.59 7.34 10.44
C TYR A 30 5.95 7.16 9.77
N TYR A 31 6.01 7.37 8.46
CA TYR A 31 7.22 7.11 7.66
C TYR A 31 7.48 8.28 6.70
N PRO A 32 7.97 9.43 7.20
CA PRO A 32 8.11 10.63 6.35
C PRO A 32 9.25 10.59 5.35
N ASP A 33 10.23 9.71 5.55
CA ASP A 33 11.45 9.66 4.74
C ASP A 33 11.42 8.54 3.69
N VAL A 34 10.30 8.42 2.98
CA VAL A 34 10.12 7.40 1.95
C VAL A 34 10.06 8.02 0.56
N ASP A 35 10.52 7.27 -0.43
CA ASP A 35 10.32 7.59 -1.84
C ASP A 35 8.98 7.03 -2.29
N ILE A 36 8.20 7.83 -3.00
CA ILE A 36 6.84 7.48 -3.41
C ILE A 36 6.75 7.42 -4.92
N GLU A 37 6.16 6.35 -5.44
CA GLU A 37 5.90 6.19 -6.86
C GLU A 37 4.46 5.73 -7.07
N THR A 38 3.81 6.22 -8.12
CA THR A 38 2.46 5.79 -8.51
C THR A 38 2.49 5.21 -9.90
N LEU A 39 1.97 4.00 -10.05
CA LEU A 39 1.84 3.33 -11.33
C LEU A 39 0.36 3.12 -11.63
N ILE A 40 -0.05 3.42 -12.85
CA ILE A 40 -1.44 3.25 -13.30
C ILE A 40 -1.45 2.41 -14.57
N ASN A 41 -2.17 1.29 -14.52
CA ASN A 41 -2.38 0.41 -15.67
C ASN A 41 -3.85 0.41 -16.04
N LYS A 42 -4.20 1.22 -17.03
CA LYS A 42 -5.60 1.38 -17.45
C LYS A 42 -6.18 0.15 -18.15
N GLU A 43 -5.33 -0.63 -18.79
CA GLU A 43 -5.79 -1.86 -19.47
C GLU A 43 -6.29 -2.90 -18.47
N GLU A 44 -5.64 -3.00 -17.32
CA GLU A 44 -6.03 -3.94 -16.27
C GLU A 44 -6.89 -3.30 -15.19
N GLU A 45 -7.19 -2.00 -15.35
CA GLU A 45 -7.97 -1.23 -14.38
C GLU A 45 -7.33 -1.28 -12.98
N GLU A 46 -6.00 -1.22 -12.93
CA GLU A 46 -5.21 -1.39 -11.72
C GLU A 46 -4.31 -0.19 -11.48
N PHE A 47 -4.10 0.14 -10.21
CA PHE A 47 -3.11 1.14 -9.82
C PHE A 47 -2.31 0.64 -8.62
N GLU A 48 -1.09 1.17 -8.47
CA GLU A 48 -0.19 0.81 -7.39
C GLU A 48 0.46 2.06 -6.80
N PHE A 49 0.52 2.11 -5.46
CA PHE A 49 1.28 3.12 -4.73
C PHE A 49 2.46 2.43 -4.10
N ILE A 50 3.68 2.86 -4.45
CA ILE A 50 4.92 2.20 -4.05
C ILE A 50 5.69 3.13 -3.13
N TYR A 51 6.00 2.64 -1.93
CA TYR A 51 6.77 3.36 -0.91
C TYR A 51 8.05 2.60 -0.64
N LYS A 52 9.20 3.25 -0.88
CA LYS A 52 10.51 2.67 -0.66
C LYS A 52 11.21 3.40 0.47
N GLY A 53 11.61 2.67 1.50
CA GLY A 53 12.26 3.24 2.67
C GLY A 53 13.40 2.40 3.21
N GLU A 54 14.16 3.00 4.11
CA GLU A 54 15.32 2.37 4.73
C GLU A 54 14.94 1.70 6.05
N TRP A 55 14.01 0.75 6.00
CA TRP A 55 13.69 -0.05 7.16
C TRP A 55 14.71 -1.18 7.33
N SER A 56 15.10 -1.45 8.55
CA SER A 56 16.08 -2.53 8.86
C SER A 56 15.43 -3.90 8.76
N SER A 57 14.12 -3.98 9.04
CA SER A 57 13.37 -5.22 9.06
C SER A 57 11.89 -4.94 8.74
N PRO A 58 11.16 -5.91 8.15
CA PRO A 58 9.71 -5.77 7.97
C PRO A 58 8.96 -5.53 9.29
N GLU A 59 9.55 -5.95 10.41
CA GLU A 59 8.97 -5.77 11.75
C GLU A 59 8.99 -4.29 12.19
N ASP A 60 9.81 -3.45 11.57
CA ASP A 60 9.83 -2.02 11.82
C ASP A 60 8.62 -1.31 11.21
N ILE A 61 7.84 -2.01 10.40
CA ILE A 61 6.62 -1.49 9.78
C ILE A 61 5.44 -1.90 10.65
N ASP A 62 4.68 -0.91 11.09
CA ASP A 62 3.52 -1.15 11.95
C ASP A 62 2.40 -1.80 11.15
N GLU A 63 2.09 -3.04 11.49
CA GLU A 63 1.04 -3.80 10.84
C GLU A 63 -0.33 -3.12 10.96
N ASP A 64 -0.62 -2.49 12.10
CA ASP A 64 -1.90 -1.83 12.32
C ASP A 64 -2.08 -0.65 11.36
N VAL A 65 -1.02 0.09 11.06
CA VAL A 65 -1.05 1.18 10.07
C VAL A 65 -1.37 0.64 8.69
N ILE A 66 -0.72 -0.45 8.28
CA ILE A 66 -0.97 -1.09 6.99
C ILE A 66 -2.41 -1.59 6.89
N ARG A 67 -2.90 -2.23 7.94
CA ARG A 67 -4.27 -2.76 7.97
C ARG A 67 -5.30 -1.64 7.86
N ASP A 68 -5.12 -0.55 8.60
CA ASP A 68 -6.03 0.60 8.55
C ASP A 68 -6.09 1.21 7.15
N ILE A 69 -4.95 1.36 6.49
CA ILE A 69 -4.88 1.89 5.13
C ILE A 69 -5.63 0.96 4.15
N CYS A 70 -5.39 -0.34 4.23
CA CYS A 70 -6.03 -1.32 3.35
C CYS A 70 -7.55 -1.35 3.55
N GLN A 71 -8.00 -1.38 4.80
CA GLN A 71 -9.43 -1.43 5.10
C GLN A 71 -10.15 -0.14 4.70
N SER A 72 -9.56 1.01 4.99
CA SER A 72 -10.19 2.29 4.71
C SER A 72 -10.27 2.61 3.22
N ASN A 73 -9.39 2.06 2.41
CA ASN A 73 -9.26 2.40 0.99
C ASN A 73 -9.49 1.20 0.05
N GLU A 74 -9.89 0.05 0.57
CA GLU A 74 -10.11 -1.17 -0.20
C GLU A 74 -8.89 -1.56 -1.04
N LEU A 75 -7.73 -1.57 -0.39
CA LEU A 75 -6.46 -1.88 -1.05
C LEU A 75 -5.89 -3.21 -0.59
N TYR A 76 -5.09 -3.80 -1.48
CA TYR A 76 -4.20 -4.90 -1.11
C TYR A 76 -2.82 -4.33 -0.86
N CYS A 77 -2.03 -5.00 -0.03
CA CYS A 77 -0.66 -4.56 0.24
C CYS A 77 0.31 -5.72 0.18
N HIS A 78 1.45 -5.48 -0.47
CA HIS A 78 2.57 -6.42 -0.47
C HIS A 78 3.78 -5.71 0.10
N ILE A 79 4.47 -6.38 1.02
CA ILE A 79 5.75 -5.93 1.54
C ILE A 79 6.82 -6.78 0.88
N LEU A 80 7.72 -6.13 0.15
CA LEU A 80 8.78 -6.80 -0.60
C LEU A 80 10.14 -6.53 0.04
N ILE A 81 10.96 -7.58 0.09
CA ILE A 81 12.36 -7.46 0.50
C ILE A 81 13.18 -7.89 -0.71
N ASP A 82 14.05 -6.97 -1.18
CA ASP A 82 14.88 -7.20 -2.36
C ASP A 82 14.06 -7.68 -3.57
N ASN A 83 12.89 -7.04 -3.78
CA ASN A 83 11.96 -7.30 -4.87
C ASN A 83 11.23 -8.65 -4.79
N LYS A 84 11.27 -9.29 -3.63
CA LYS A 84 10.53 -10.53 -3.40
C LYS A 84 9.47 -10.31 -2.34
N ILE A 85 8.27 -10.82 -2.58
CA ILE A 85 7.17 -10.68 -1.63
C ILE A 85 7.51 -11.43 -0.33
N ASN A 86 7.51 -10.68 0.78
CA ASN A 86 7.71 -11.24 2.12
C ASN A 86 6.38 -11.44 2.82
N LYS A 87 5.50 -10.43 2.79
CA LYS A 87 4.19 -10.47 3.42
C LYS A 87 3.16 -9.84 2.50
N SER A 88 1.92 -10.33 2.58
CA SER A 88 0.79 -9.76 1.82
C SER A 88 -0.41 -9.56 2.72
N TYR A 89 -1.11 -8.44 2.52
CA TYR A 89 -2.32 -8.09 3.25
C TYR A 89 -3.42 -7.86 2.23
N TYR A 90 -4.60 -8.43 2.49
CA TYR A 90 -5.73 -8.36 1.56
C TYR A 90 -6.92 -7.72 2.26
N TYR A 91 -7.55 -6.78 1.58
CA TYR A 91 -8.84 -6.25 2.00
C TYR A 91 -9.88 -7.35 1.87
N ASP A 92 -10.71 -7.49 2.91
CA ASP A 92 -11.82 -8.45 2.92
C ASP A 92 -13.13 -7.65 2.96
N GLU A 93 -14.07 -7.96 2.05
CA GLU A 93 -15.36 -7.29 1.97
C GLU A 93 -16.19 -7.44 3.25
N ASP A 94 -15.92 -8.46 4.04
CA ASP A 94 -16.58 -8.70 5.33
C ASP A 94 -15.89 -7.97 6.49
N ASP A 95 -15.04 -6.97 6.19
CA ASP A 95 -14.26 -6.20 7.15
C ASP A 95 -13.25 -7.05 7.94
N GLU A 96 -12.97 -8.25 7.50
CA GLU A 96 -11.88 -9.06 8.06
C GLU A 96 -10.62 -8.87 7.23
N PHE A 97 -9.54 -8.55 7.89
CA PHE A 97 -8.27 -8.38 7.23
C PHE A 97 -7.55 -9.72 7.11
N VAL A 98 -7.28 -10.14 5.88
CA VAL A 98 -6.62 -11.43 5.61
C VAL A 98 -5.13 -11.23 5.48
N TYR A 99 -4.39 -11.93 6.30
CA TYR A 99 -2.92 -11.91 6.30
C TYR A 99 -2.40 -13.18 5.63
N LYS A 100 -1.41 -13.00 4.76
CA LYS A 100 -0.83 -14.12 4.01
C LYS A 100 0.67 -14.20 4.14
#